data_aa8cded60da3b8552afb0bf367fb6e0e
#
_entry.id   aa8cded60da3b8552afb0bf367fb6e0e
#
_cell.length_a   1.000
_cell.length_b   1.000
_cell.length_c   1.000
_cell.angle_alpha   90.00
_cell.angle_beta   90.00
_cell.angle_gamma   90.00
#
_symmetry.space_group_name_H-M   'P 1'
#
loop_
_entity.id
_entity.type
_entity.pdbx_description
1 polymer ?
#
loop_
_entity_poly.entity_id
_entity_poly.type
_entity_poly.pdbx_seq_one_letter_code
_entity_poly.pdbx_strand_id
1 'polypeptide(L)'
;GEVIKGDVAIAEGIVVGVGHFDGIEERDMEGKYLCPGFIDSHLHLESTLVTPSELIGQAVQCGTTTYIVDPHESANVSGLAGVDYILDQTENVKANVYVMMPSCVPATSIDDNGCTLTAEDMVPYLHNSRILGLGEVMDSISVVQGEKSMHDKLELFEGRIRDGHAPFLEEGDLQAYAMAGIATDHECSFFDYAMRERRNGLTILVREGSAARNLEALVGGLVQRHMNGDGFCFCTDDKHIEDIQREGHIDHNVRKAIRLGMNPVSAIKMATINAANCYGLKDKGAVAPGRQADLLVLSDLVSVTIEDVYFKGQLVDKNAKIVIKPCAPELKNTVHVAEFSREAFQLESADGIFPVILAEEGQITTRKGTLKAGDGPCKFQSDDDYQKIAVVERHKMTGKIGCGVIGGFGIRGGAIASSVSHDSHNIIVIGDNDEDMELA
;
A
#
# COMPACT_ATOMS: atom_id res chain seq x y z
N GLY A 1 -5.23 -18.46 -18.90
CA GLY A 1 -6.65 -18.55 -18.60
C GLY A 1 -7.47 -18.58 -19.87
N GLU A 2 -8.63 -19.20 -19.81
CA GLU A 2 -9.60 -19.24 -20.91
C GLU A 2 -10.99 -19.02 -20.37
N VAL A 3 -11.92 -18.63 -21.24
CA VAL A 3 -13.34 -18.53 -20.95
C VAL A 3 -14.00 -19.81 -21.44
N ILE A 4 -14.62 -20.55 -20.53
CA ILE A 4 -15.36 -21.79 -20.86
C ILE A 4 -16.82 -21.64 -20.42
N LYS A 5 -17.73 -22.34 -21.12
CA LYS A 5 -19.14 -22.44 -20.73
C LYS A 5 -19.35 -23.70 -19.90
N GLY A 6 -19.97 -23.57 -18.72
CA GLY A 6 -20.25 -24.70 -17.84
C GLY A 6 -20.80 -24.23 -16.50
N ASP A 7 -21.20 -25.19 -15.68
CA ASP A 7 -21.64 -24.97 -14.33
C ASP A 7 -20.44 -24.93 -13.37
N VAL A 8 -20.59 -24.25 -12.23
CA VAL A 8 -19.62 -24.26 -11.14
C VAL A 8 -20.30 -24.82 -9.91
N ALA A 9 -19.86 -26.01 -9.50
CA ALA A 9 -20.35 -26.66 -8.29
C ALA A 9 -19.53 -26.23 -7.07
N ILE A 10 -20.24 -25.86 -6.00
CA ILE A 10 -19.64 -25.37 -4.75
C ILE A 10 -20.17 -26.21 -3.58
N ALA A 11 -19.29 -26.65 -2.70
CA ALA A 11 -19.65 -27.28 -1.43
C ALA A 11 -18.72 -26.76 -0.32
N GLU A 12 -19.28 -26.45 0.84
CA GLU A 12 -18.53 -25.98 2.03
C GLU A 12 -17.57 -24.80 1.75
N GLY A 13 -17.97 -23.92 0.84
CA GLY A 13 -17.17 -22.75 0.48
C GLY A 13 -16.01 -23.02 -0.49
N ILE A 14 -15.94 -24.22 -1.06
CA ILE A 14 -14.90 -24.68 -1.98
C ILE A 14 -15.55 -25.00 -3.34
N VAL A 15 -14.88 -24.63 -4.43
CA VAL A 15 -15.23 -25.09 -5.77
C VAL A 15 -14.91 -26.58 -5.86
N VAL A 16 -15.91 -27.42 -6.09
CA VAL A 16 -15.72 -28.87 -6.20
C VAL A 16 -15.67 -29.35 -7.65
N GLY A 17 -16.20 -28.54 -8.58
CA GLY A 17 -16.16 -28.88 -10.00
C GLY A 17 -16.55 -27.73 -10.92
N VAL A 18 -16.08 -27.84 -12.17
CA VAL A 18 -16.47 -26.98 -13.30
C VAL A 18 -16.86 -27.90 -14.46
N GLY A 19 -18.09 -27.76 -14.98
CA GLY A 19 -18.59 -28.65 -16.05
C GLY A 19 -20.11 -28.71 -16.07
N HIS A 20 -20.65 -29.94 -15.95
CA HIS A 20 -22.10 -30.17 -15.83
C HIS A 20 -22.39 -30.85 -14.50
N PHE A 21 -23.19 -30.23 -13.67
CA PHE A 21 -23.52 -30.68 -12.34
C PHE A 21 -24.98 -30.44 -12.04
N ASP A 22 -25.60 -31.35 -11.23
CA ASP A 22 -26.88 -31.14 -10.58
C ASP A 22 -26.58 -30.70 -9.12
N GLY A 23 -27.24 -29.64 -8.66
CA GLY A 23 -27.08 -29.09 -7.31
C GLY A 23 -28.32 -29.27 -6.45
N ILE A 24 -28.15 -29.23 -5.10
CA ILE A 24 -29.27 -29.14 -4.16
C ILE A 24 -29.97 -27.79 -4.30
N GLU A 25 -29.16 -26.74 -4.49
CA GLU A 25 -29.62 -25.39 -4.81
C GLU A 25 -28.90 -24.97 -6.10
N GLU A 26 -29.68 -24.47 -7.05
CA GLU A 26 -29.17 -24.03 -8.35
C GLU A 26 -29.51 -22.56 -8.58
N ARG A 27 -28.57 -21.83 -9.11
CA ARG A 27 -28.75 -20.44 -9.55
C ARG A 27 -28.32 -20.29 -10.99
N ASP A 28 -29.29 -20.00 -11.86
CA ASP A 28 -28.99 -19.66 -13.25
C ASP A 28 -28.31 -18.27 -13.31
N MET A 29 -27.13 -18.23 -13.90
CA MET A 29 -26.36 -17.00 -14.10
C MET A 29 -26.71 -16.31 -15.43
N GLU A 30 -27.71 -16.80 -16.17
CA GLU A 30 -28.22 -16.17 -17.39
C GLU A 30 -27.13 -15.83 -18.43
N GLY A 31 -26.09 -16.65 -18.50
CA GLY A 31 -24.97 -16.45 -19.41
C GLY A 31 -23.96 -15.40 -18.98
N LYS A 32 -24.00 -14.93 -17.73
CA LYS A 32 -23.00 -14.04 -17.13
C LYS A 32 -21.66 -14.75 -16.93
N TYR A 33 -20.63 -13.97 -16.66
CA TYR A 33 -19.29 -14.49 -16.44
C TYR A 33 -19.02 -14.69 -14.95
N LEU A 34 -18.39 -15.80 -14.62
CA LEU A 34 -17.82 -16.04 -13.29
C LEU A 34 -16.30 -15.93 -13.37
N CYS A 35 -15.73 -15.14 -12.47
CA CYS A 35 -14.27 -15.09 -12.29
C CYS A 35 -13.93 -15.17 -10.79
N PRO A 36 -12.65 -15.44 -10.44
CA PRO A 36 -12.24 -15.40 -9.03
C PRO A 36 -12.40 -14.01 -8.45
N GLY A 37 -12.63 -13.92 -7.14
CA GLY A 37 -12.54 -12.67 -6.40
C GLY A 37 -11.16 -12.02 -6.55
N PHE A 38 -11.14 -10.70 -6.64
CA PHE A 38 -9.90 -9.95 -6.83
C PHE A 38 -9.06 -9.95 -5.55
N ILE A 39 -7.75 -9.86 -5.75
CA ILE A 39 -6.73 -9.79 -4.71
C ILE A 39 -6.04 -8.44 -4.83
N ASP A 40 -6.05 -7.66 -3.75
CA ASP A 40 -5.17 -6.53 -3.60
C ASP A 40 -3.83 -7.02 -3.06
N SER A 41 -2.79 -6.85 -3.88
CA SER A 41 -1.49 -7.45 -3.60
C SER A 41 -0.64 -6.65 -2.60
N HIS A 42 -1.00 -5.40 -2.30
CA HIS A 42 -0.32 -4.56 -1.34
C HIS A 42 -1.15 -3.32 -1.03
N LEU A 43 -1.42 -3.07 0.25
CA LEU A 43 -2.09 -1.87 0.71
C LEU A 43 -1.81 -1.58 2.19
N HIS A 44 -2.02 -0.32 2.56
CA HIS A 44 -2.00 0.19 3.93
C HIS A 44 -3.43 0.55 4.35
N LEU A 45 -4.00 -0.22 5.29
CA LEU A 45 -5.37 0.04 5.76
C LEU A 45 -5.46 1.37 6.52
N GLU A 46 -4.37 1.79 7.14
CA GLU A 46 -4.24 3.02 7.93
C GLU A 46 -4.45 4.28 7.08
N SER A 47 -3.88 4.30 5.89
CA SER A 47 -3.93 5.45 4.98
C SER A 47 -5.25 5.61 4.24
N THR A 48 -6.21 4.70 4.45
CA THR A 48 -7.53 4.78 3.83
C THR A 48 -8.47 5.81 4.46
N LEU A 49 -8.10 6.36 5.62
CA LEU A 49 -8.82 7.35 6.44
C LEU A 49 -10.13 6.83 7.06
N VAL A 50 -10.33 5.51 7.07
CA VAL A 50 -11.45 4.83 7.74
C VAL A 50 -10.95 3.61 8.51
N THR A 51 -11.81 3.00 9.33
CA THR A 51 -11.43 1.76 10.01
C THR A 51 -11.26 0.61 9.02
N PRO A 52 -10.38 -0.38 9.32
CA PRO A 52 -10.17 -1.54 8.44
C PRO A 52 -11.45 -2.26 8.05
N SER A 53 -12.40 -2.41 8.99
CA SER A 53 -13.67 -3.08 8.73
C SER A 53 -14.56 -2.28 7.75
N GLU A 54 -14.53 -0.96 7.82
CA GLU A 54 -15.29 -0.09 6.91
C GLU A 54 -14.70 -0.11 5.50
N LEU A 55 -13.38 -0.01 5.38
CA LEU A 55 -12.74 -0.13 4.08
C LEU A 55 -13.11 -1.45 3.40
N ILE A 56 -12.89 -2.58 4.09
CA ILE A 56 -13.14 -3.90 3.53
C ILE A 56 -14.62 -4.07 3.19
N GLY A 57 -15.53 -3.55 4.03
CA GLY A 57 -16.97 -3.55 3.76
C GLY A 57 -17.35 -2.82 2.47
N GLN A 58 -16.65 -1.77 2.09
CA GLN A 58 -16.83 -1.06 0.82
C GLN A 58 -16.10 -1.75 -0.34
N ALA A 59 -14.82 -2.08 -0.15
CA ALA A 59 -13.98 -2.63 -1.20
C ALA A 59 -14.41 -4.04 -1.64
N VAL A 60 -15.02 -4.84 -0.75
CA VAL A 60 -15.59 -6.15 -1.14
C VAL A 60 -16.72 -6.01 -2.15
N GLN A 61 -17.48 -4.91 -2.11
CA GLN A 61 -18.53 -4.62 -3.11
C GLN A 61 -17.92 -4.34 -4.50
N CYS A 62 -16.66 -3.92 -4.53
CA CYS A 62 -15.87 -3.74 -5.75
C CYS A 62 -15.16 -5.06 -6.19
N GLY A 63 -15.54 -6.19 -5.59
CA GLY A 63 -15.03 -7.51 -5.96
C GLY A 63 -13.70 -7.91 -5.33
N THR A 64 -13.08 -7.09 -4.49
CA THR A 64 -11.85 -7.47 -3.80
C THR A 64 -12.20 -8.33 -2.58
N THR A 65 -11.83 -9.61 -2.63
CA THR A 65 -12.12 -10.59 -1.58
C THR A 65 -10.89 -11.05 -0.81
N THR A 66 -9.70 -10.60 -1.23
CA THR A 66 -8.43 -10.92 -0.56
C THR A 66 -7.53 -9.70 -0.54
N TYR A 67 -6.91 -9.44 0.60
CA TYR A 67 -6.08 -8.28 0.87
C TYR A 67 -4.75 -8.72 1.47
N ILE A 68 -3.65 -8.19 0.95
CA ILE A 68 -2.29 -8.34 1.50
C ILE A 68 -1.91 -6.99 2.10
N VAL A 69 -1.93 -6.90 3.43
CA VAL A 69 -1.83 -5.64 4.18
C VAL A 69 -0.46 -5.51 4.83
N ASP A 70 0.17 -4.36 4.70
CA ASP A 70 1.38 -4.00 5.45
C ASP A 70 1.05 -2.90 6.48
N PRO A 71 0.93 -3.21 7.77
CA PRO A 71 0.55 -2.25 8.81
C PRO A 71 1.76 -1.50 9.39
N HIS A 72 2.74 -1.10 8.56
CA HIS A 72 3.94 -0.46 9.08
C HIS A 72 3.69 0.93 9.65
N GLU A 73 2.68 1.65 9.17
CA GLU A 73 2.32 2.97 9.67
C GLU A 73 1.80 2.91 11.11
N SER A 74 0.82 2.02 11.38
CA SER A 74 0.34 1.81 12.75
C SER A 74 1.43 1.23 13.66
N ALA A 75 2.33 0.41 13.11
CA ALA A 75 3.47 -0.11 13.84
C ALA A 75 4.53 0.96 14.16
N ASN A 76 4.77 1.92 13.26
CA ASN A 76 5.65 3.07 13.53
C ASN A 76 5.13 3.95 14.68
N VAL A 77 3.82 4.06 14.83
CA VAL A 77 3.18 4.81 15.91
C VAL A 77 3.10 4.01 17.21
N SER A 78 2.66 2.75 17.15
CA SER A 78 2.22 1.97 18.31
C SER A 78 2.86 0.58 18.43
N GLY A 79 3.85 0.26 17.62
CA GLY A 79 4.55 -1.01 17.65
C GLY A 79 3.63 -2.20 17.34
N LEU A 80 3.82 -3.30 18.06
CA LEU A 80 3.03 -4.51 17.89
C LEU A 80 1.54 -4.31 18.18
N ALA A 81 1.17 -3.37 19.06
CA ALA A 81 -0.23 -3.03 19.31
C ALA A 81 -0.94 -2.48 18.05
N GLY A 82 -0.21 -1.79 17.17
CA GLY A 82 -0.71 -1.37 15.86
C GLY A 82 -0.96 -2.57 14.93
N VAL A 83 -0.06 -3.53 14.90
CA VAL A 83 -0.23 -4.79 14.13
C VAL A 83 -1.43 -5.59 14.65
N ASP A 84 -1.53 -5.74 15.97
CA ASP A 84 -2.65 -6.45 16.62
C ASP A 84 -3.99 -5.78 16.32
N TYR A 85 -4.02 -4.44 16.30
CA TYR A 85 -5.21 -3.68 15.91
C TYR A 85 -5.69 -4.07 14.51
N ILE A 86 -4.81 -4.11 13.52
CA ILE A 86 -5.16 -4.51 12.16
C ILE A 86 -5.66 -5.96 12.10
N LEU A 87 -4.98 -6.87 12.80
CA LEU A 87 -5.41 -8.26 12.90
C LEU A 87 -6.80 -8.38 13.51
N ASP A 88 -7.06 -7.69 14.62
CA ASP A 88 -8.32 -7.74 15.35
C ASP A 88 -9.48 -7.12 14.54
N GLN A 89 -9.27 -5.95 13.94
CA GLN A 89 -10.30 -5.25 13.16
C GLN A 89 -10.71 -6.04 11.90
N THR A 90 -9.83 -6.90 11.39
CA THR A 90 -10.05 -7.66 10.17
C THR A 90 -10.38 -9.14 10.41
N GLU A 91 -10.58 -9.57 11.65
CA GLU A 91 -10.82 -10.99 11.98
C GLU A 91 -12.16 -11.53 11.45
N ASN A 92 -13.23 -10.71 11.51
CA ASN A 92 -14.60 -11.15 11.21
C ASN A 92 -15.18 -10.47 9.95
N VAL A 93 -14.35 -9.94 9.09
CA VAL A 93 -14.79 -9.35 7.81
C VAL A 93 -15.14 -10.45 6.78
N LYS A 94 -15.93 -10.10 5.78
CA LYS A 94 -16.30 -11.02 4.67
C LYS A 94 -15.25 -11.00 3.55
N ALA A 95 -13.99 -11.16 3.94
CA ALA A 95 -12.83 -11.20 3.07
C ALA A 95 -11.69 -11.98 3.73
N ASN A 96 -10.69 -12.37 2.94
CA ASN A 96 -9.43 -12.88 3.46
C ASN A 96 -8.47 -11.71 3.64
N VAL A 97 -7.95 -11.50 4.83
CA VAL A 97 -6.97 -10.48 5.13
C VAL A 97 -5.72 -11.13 5.67
N TYR A 98 -4.66 -10.99 4.92
CA TYR A 98 -3.33 -11.43 5.30
C TYR A 98 -2.47 -10.22 5.62
N VAL A 99 -1.57 -10.37 6.57
CA VAL A 99 -0.71 -9.30 7.06
C VAL A 99 0.74 -9.65 6.75
N MET A 100 1.45 -8.70 6.22
CA MET A 100 2.90 -8.71 6.12
C MET A 100 3.48 -8.09 7.38
N MET A 101 4.46 -8.73 8.00
CA MET A 101 5.07 -8.20 9.22
C MET A 101 5.97 -7.02 8.90
N PRO A 102 5.72 -5.82 9.44
CA PRO A 102 6.45 -4.62 9.05
C PRO A 102 7.97 -4.73 9.23
N SER A 103 8.74 -4.56 8.16
CA SER A 103 10.20 -4.64 8.20
C SER A 103 10.84 -3.34 8.69
N CYS A 104 10.23 -2.21 8.36
CA CYS A 104 10.78 -0.86 8.48
C CYS A 104 10.06 -0.06 9.56
N VAL A 105 10.33 -0.40 10.82
CA VAL A 105 9.86 0.33 12.00
C VAL A 105 11.07 0.62 12.90
N PRO A 106 11.68 1.78 12.73
CA PRO A 106 11.46 2.86 11.75
C PRO A 106 11.90 2.51 10.32
N ALA A 107 11.49 3.34 9.34
CA ALA A 107 11.89 3.22 7.94
C ALA A 107 13.41 3.38 7.77
N THR A 108 14.00 4.32 8.48
CA THR A 108 15.45 4.55 8.53
C THR A 108 15.93 4.78 9.96
N SER A 109 17.24 4.63 10.21
CA SER A 109 17.84 4.85 11.53
C SER A 109 17.83 6.30 11.99
N ILE A 110 17.53 7.25 11.11
CA ILE A 110 17.47 8.70 11.42
C ILE A 110 16.06 9.18 11.76
N ASP A 111 15.04 8.35 11.56
CA ASP A 111 13.64 8.71 11.85
C ASP A 111 13.35 8.66 13.36
N ASP A 112 12.71 9.71 13.85
CA ASP A 112 12.07 9.68 15.17
C ASP A 112 10.67 9.07 15.02
N ASN A 113 10.42 7.95 15.72
CA ASN A 113 9.16 7.21 15.64
C ASN A 113 8.67 6.73 17.00
N GLY A 114 7.48 6.18 17.06
CA GLY A 114 6.87 5.68 18.30
C GLY A 114 7.52 4.39 18.82
N CYS A 115 7.92 3.50 17.91
CA CYS A 115 8.43 2.18 18.26
C CYS A 115 9.56 1.75 17.33
N THR A 116 10.38 0.80 17.80
CA THR A 116 11.34 0.06 16.97
C THR A 116 11.01 -1.42 17.07
N LEU A 117 10.83 -2.08 15.93
CA LEU A 117 10.62 -3.53 15.86
C LEU A 117 11.89 -4.25 15.47
N THR A 118 12.27 -5.22 16.29
CA THR A 118 13.39 -6.14 16.03
C THR A 118 12.90 -7.48 15.49
N ALA A 119 13.79 -8.29 14.97
CA ALA A 119 13.45 -9.66 14.57
C ALA A 119 12.88 -10.49 15.75
N GLU A 120 13.40 -10.28 16.96
CA GLU A 120 12.93 -10.97 18.17
C GLU A 120 11.47 -10.65 18.51
N ASP A 121 11.06 -9.40 18.31
CA ASP A 121 9.67 -8.92 18.52
C ASP A 121 8.68 -9.63 17.58
N MET A 122 9.14 -10.03 16.39
CA MET A 122 8.31 -10.65 15.35
C MET A 122 8.12 -12.16 15.55
N VAL A 123 8.99 -12.84 16.32
CA VAL A 123 8.95 -14.30 16.51
C VAL A 123 7.57 -14.83 16.95
N PRO A 124 6.84 -14.22 17.90
CA PRO A 124 5.52 -14.69 18.31
C PRO A 124 4.49 -14.75 17.17
N TYR A 125 4.64 -13.89 16.17
CA TYR A 125 3.70 -13.76 15.05
C TYR A 125 3.87 -14.83 13.98
N LEU A 126 5.01 -15.52 13.94
CA LEU A 126 5.28 -16.57 12.94
C LEU A 126 4.28 -17.75 13.01
N HIS A 127 3.60 -17.94 14.13
CA HIS A 127 2.58 -18.98 14.30
C HIS A 127 1.17 -18.55 13.86
N ASN A 128 0.97 -17.27 13.59
CA ASN A 128 -0.30 -16.77 13.09
C ASN A 128 -0.42 -17.06 11.59
N SER A 129 -1.44 -17.84 11.20
CA SER A 129 -1.66 -18.23 9.79
C SER A 129 -2.01 -17.05 8.87
N ARG A 130 -2.36 -15.90 9.43
CA ARG A 130 -2.61 -14.67 8.66
C ARG A 130 -1.34 -13.87 8.39
N ILE A 131 -0.22 -14.18 9.05
CA ILE A 131 1.08 -13.55 8.76
C ILE A 131 1.73 -14.33 7.61
N LEU A 132 1.75 -13.71 6.40
CA LEU A 132 2.32 -14.37 5.22
C LEU A 132 3.83 -14.25 5.14
N GLY A 133 4.37 -13.09 5.47
CA GLY A 133 5.76 -12.80 5.23
C GLY A 133 6.25 -11.52 5.89
N LEU A 134 7.38 -11.05 5.42
CA LEU A 134 7.97 -9.75 5.82
C LEU A 134 7.42 -8.66 4.91
N GLY A 135 6.95 -7.58 5.50
CA GLY A 135 6.46 -6.40 4.82
C GLY A 135 7.55 -5.67 4.03
N GLU A 136 7.16 -4.66 3.30
CA GLU A 136 8.04 -3.95 2.37
C GLU A 136 9.37 -3.52 2.99
N VAL A 137 10.46 -3.94 2.34
CA VAL A 137 11.81 -3.65 2.79
C VAL A 137 12.28 -2.34 2.17
N MET A 138 11.93 -1.22 2.83
CA MET A 138 12.26 0.13 2.36
C MET A 138 13.75 0.47 2.51
N ASP A 139 14.40 -0.03 3.56
CA ASP A 139 15.81 0.25 3.83
C ASP A 139 16.73 -0.64 2.97
N SER A 140 16.76 -0.36 1.67
CA SER A 140 17.62 -1.02 0.70
C SER A 140 19.10 -0.84 1.02
N ILE A 141 19.47 0.26 1.65
CA ILE A 141 20.86 0.56 2.05
C ILE A 141 21.33 -0.47 3.07
N SER A 142 20.56 -0.70 4.13
CA SER A 142 20.86 -1.71 5.16
C SER A 142 20.92 -3.12 4.57
N VAL A 143 20.07 -3.45 3.59
CA VAL A 143 20.13 -4.73 2.87
C VAL A 143 21.46 -4.88 2.14
N VAL A 144 21.83 -3.89 1.32
CA VAL A 144 23.03 -3.93 0.47
C VAL A 144 24.32 -3.89 1.31
N GLN A 145 24.33 -3.14 2.42
CA GLN A 145 25.48 -3.02 3.30
C GLN A 145 25.63 -4.19 4.29
N GLY A 146 24.64 -5.07 4.38
CA GLY A 146 24.67 -6.21 5.28
C GLY A 146 24.43 -5.86 6.75
N GLU A 147 23.62 -4.82 7.00
CA GLU A 147 23.29 -4.40 8.36
C GLU A 147 22.56 -5.51 9.12
N LYS A 148 23.13 -5.88 10.26
CA LYS A 148 22.66 -7.07 11.03
C LYS A 148 21.18 -7.00 11.39
N SER A 149 20.68 -5.85 11.81
CA SER A 149 19.29 -5.66 12.22
C SER A 149 18.29 -5.97 11.10
N MET A 150 18.60 -5.58 9.87
CA MET A 150 17.78 -5.87 8.70
C MET A 150 17.93 -7.35 8.29
N HIS A 151 19.17 -7.86 8.25
CA HIS A 151 19.41 -9.25 7.88
C HIS A 151 18.84 -10.26 8.87
N ASP A 152 18.79 -9.95 10.16
CA ASP A 152 18.10 -10.79 11.17
C ASP A 152 16.59 -10.92 10.84
N LYS A 153 15.94 -9.84 10.37
CA LYS A 153 14.53 -9.89 9.94
C LYS A 153 14.37 -10.70 8.64
N LEU A 154 15.26 -10.48 7.66
CA LEU A 154 15.25 -11.27 6.42
C LEU A 154 15.43 -12.75 6.70
N GLU A 155 16.38 -13.14 7.57
CA GLU A 155 16.62 -14.53 7.96
C GLU A 155 15.42 -15.11 8.69
N LEU A 156 14.79 -14.37 9.61
CA LEU A 156 13.60 -14.83 10.35
C LEU A 156 12.45 -15.23 9.41
N PHE A 157 12.32 -14.55 8.27
CA PHE A 157 11.29 -14.83 7.26
C PHE A 157 11.83 -15.66 6.07
N GLU A 158 12.93 -16.42 6.27
CA GLU A 158 13.39 -17.37 5.26
C GLU A 158 12.31 -18.39 4.93
N GLY A 159 12.09 -18.65 3.63
CA GLY A 159 11.03 -19.55 3.13
C GLY A 159 9.62 -18.93 3.10
N ARG A 160 9.46 -17.69 3.53
CA ARG A 160 8.24 -16.87 3.35
C ARG A 160 8.50 -15.75 2.34
N ILE A 161 7.41 -15.14 1.85
CA ILE A 161 7.51 -13.97 0.98
C ILE A 161 8.12 -12.79 1.74
N ARG A 162 8.96 -12.02 1.07
CA ARG A 162 9.51 -10.75 1.54
C ARG A 162 9.15 -9.70 0.50
N ASP A 163 8.29 -8.77 0.87
CA ASP A 163 7.90 -7.69 -0.02
C ASP A 163 8.99 -6.62 -0.11
N GLY A 164 9.04 -5.96 -1.24
CA GLY A 164 10.02 -4.94 -1.53
C GLY A 164 9.44 -3.57 -1.77
N HIS A 165 10.35 -2.61 -1.68
CA HIS A 165 10.16 -1.20 -1.94
C HIS A 165 11.48 -0.68 -2.50
N ALA A 166 11.60 -0.63 -3.83
CA ALA A 166 12.88 -0.48 -4.51
C ALA A 166 12.92 0.66 -5.54
N PRO A 167 12.60 1.92 -5.13
CA PRO A 167 12.59 3.03 -6.07
C PRO A 167 13.99 3.30 -6.61
N PHE A 168 14.18 3.11 -7.92
CA PHE A 168 15.37 3.53 -8.67
C PHE A 168 16.71 2.98 -8.17
N LEU A 169 16.77 1.72 -7.71
CA LEU A 169 18.06 1.11 -7.36
C LEU A 169 18.94 0.94 -8.58
N GLU A 170 20.24 1.20 -8.41
CA GLU A 170 21.25 0.88 -9.41
C GLU A 170 21.37 -0.63 -9.59
N GLU A 171 21.88 -1.09 -10.74
CA GLU A 171 21.87 -2.50 -11.11
C GLU A 171 22.52 -3.42 -10.07
N GLY A 172 23.66 -3.01 -9.49
CA GLY A 172 24.35 -3.80 -8.48
C GLY A 172 23.57 -3.91 -7.18
N ASP A 173 22.98 -2.81 -6.74
CA ASP A 173 22.18 -2.74 -5.52
C ASP A 173 20.85 -3.51 -5.69
N LEU A 174 20.22 -3.40 -6.86
CA LEU A 174 19.04 -4.18 -7.20
C LEU A 174 19.31 -5.70 -7.18
N GLN A 175 20.46 -6.12 -7.70
CA GLN A 175 20.87 -7.53 -7.66
C GLN A 175 21.11 -8.00 -6.23
N ALA A 176 21.79 -7.21 -5.40
CA ALA A 176 22.01 -7.52 -3.99
C ALA A 176 20.68 -7.60 -3.23
N TYR A 177 19.76 -6.68 -3.49
CA TYR A 177 18.43 -6.63 -2.91
C TYR A 177 17.61 -7.88 -3.28
N ALA A 178 17.58 -8.25 -4.55
CA ALA A 178 16.92 -9.48 -5.02
C ALA A 178 17.61 -10.75 -4.44
N MET A 179 18.94 -10.76 -4.34
CA MET A 179 19.71 -11.88 -3.77
C MET A 179 19.40 -12.06 -2.27
N ALA A 180 19.05 -11.01 -1.55
CA ALA A 180 18.57 -11.08 -0.17
C ALA A 180 17.18 -11.73 -0.05
N GLY A 181 16.58 -12.16 -1.18
CA GLY A 181 15.32 -12.90 -1.25
C GLY A 181 14.08 -12.04 -1.25
N ILE A 182 14.22 -10.74 -1.51
CA ILE A 182 13.08 -9.83 -1.69
C ILE A 182 12.46 -10.12 -3.06
N ALA A 183 11.14 -10.27 -3.11
CA ALA A 183 10.44 -10.91 -4.22
C ALA A 183 9.54 -9.99 -5.03
N THR A 184 9.23 -8.79 -4.51
CA THR A 184 8.27 -7.86 -5.12
C THR A 184 8.82 -6.44 -5.18
N ASP A 185 8.18 -5.59 -5.97
CA ASP A 185 8.27 -4.12 -5.89
C ASP A 185 6.96 -3.47 -6.36
N HIS A 186 6.57 -2.38 -5.71
CA HIS A 186 5.40 -1.55 -6.08
C HIS A 186 5.78 -0.11 -6.43
N GLU A 187 7.06 0.26 -6.32
CA GLU A 187 7.55 1.62 -6.53
C GLU A 187 7.90 1.97 -7.98
N CYS A 188 7.81 1.01 -8.89
CA CYS A 188 8.04 1.26 -10.30
C CYS A 188 7.12 2.33 -10.87
N SER A 189 7.70 3.44 -11.34
CA SER A 189 6.95 4.53 -11.98
C SER A 189 7.00 4.49 -13.51
N PHE A 190 7.92 3.72 -14.11
CA PHE A 190 8.05 3.58 -15.56
C PHE A 190 8.47 2.17 -15.98
N PHE A 191 8.01 1.80 -17.16
CA PHE A 191 8.04 0.43 -17.64
C PHE A 191 9.46 -0.17 -17.79
N ASP A 192 10.44 0.60 -18.23
CA ASP A 192 11.79 0.06 -18.44
C ASP A 192 12.48 -0.30 -17.13
N TYR A 193 12.19 0.42 -16.05
CA TYR A 193 12.65 0.06 -14.70
C TYR A 193 11.94 -1.21 -14.20
N ALA A 194 10.63 -1.29 -14.34
CA ALA A 194 9.87 -2.50 -14.02
C ALA A 194 10.42 -3.74 -14.75
N MET A 195 10.81 -3.60 -16.02
CA MET A 195 11.41 -4.69 -16.78
C MET A 195 12.83 -5.04 -16.31
N ARG A 196 13.58 -4.09 -15.74
CA ARG A 196 14.87 -4.35 -15.10
C ARG A 196 14.69 -5.20 -13.84
N GLU A 197 13.75 -4.82 -12.99
CA GLU A 197 13.40 -5.60 -11.79
C GLU A 197 12.88 -7.00 -12.13
N ARG A 198 12.01 -7.12 -13.13
CA ARG A 198 11.55 -8.42 -13.63
C ARG A 198 12.70 -9.34 -14.06
N ARG A 199 13.75 -8.81 -14.71
CA ARG A 199 14.94 -9.58 -15.09
C ARG A 199 15.76 -10.05 -13.87
N ASN A 200 15.67 -9.31 -12.77
CA ASN A 200 16.27 -9.67 -11.48
C ASN A 200 15.36 -10.55 -10.60
N GLY A 201 14.19 -10.98 -11.12
CA GLY A 201 13.32 -11.97 -10.48
C GLY A 201 12.17 -11.40 -9.66
N LEU A 202 12.07 -10.07 -9.50
CA LEU A 202 10.99 -9.46 -8.74
C LEU A 202 9.64 -9.56 -9.47
N THR A 203 8.57 -9.68 -8.75
CA THR A 203 7.19 -9.48 -9.23
C THR A 203 6.83 -8.01 -9.07
N ILE A 204 6.22 -7.41 -10.10
CA ILE A 204 5.83 -6.00 -10.08
C ILE A 204 4.38 -5.89 -9.61
N LEU A 205 4.17 -5.14 -8.55
CA LEU A 205 2.86 -4.79 -8.06
C LEU A 205 2.49 -3.43 -8.67
N VAL A 206 1.57 -3.45 -9.62
CA VAL A 206 1.16 -2.27 -10.39
C VAL A 206 0.22 -1.43 -9.55
N ARG A 207 0.73 -0.33 -9.03
CA ARG A 207 0.06 0.55 -8.11
C ARG A 207 -0.92 1.51 -8.80
N GLU A 208 -2.13 1.63 -8.24
CA GLU A 208 -3.15 2.61 -8.65
C GLU A 208 -3.92 3.08 -7.40
N GLY A 209 -3.27 3.89 -6.60
CA GLY A 209 -3.77 4.46 -5.35
C GLY A 209 -4.46 5.80 -5.51
N SER A 210 -4.46 6.58 -4.44
CA SER A 210 -4.95 7.97 -4.44
C SER A 210 -3.87 8.95 -4.89
N ALA A 211 -2.68 8.85 -4.33
CA ALA A 211 -1.54 9.71 -4.66
C ALA A 211 -0.67 9.12 -5.78
N ALA A 212 -0.29 7.85 -5.67
CA ALA A 212 0.57 7.18 -6.63
C ALA A 212 -0.23 6.36 -7.64
N ARG A 213 -0.13 6.72 -8.93
CA ARG A 213 -0.91 6.14 -10.04
C ARG A 213 0.01 5.75 -11.19
N ASN A 214 0.59 4.56 -11.09
CA ASN A 214 1.59 4.09 -12.05
C ASN A 214 1.04 3.11 -13.10
N LEU A 215 -0.24 2.72 -13.01
CA LEU A 215 -0.87 1.71 -13.87
C LEU A 215 -0.77 2.08 -15.35
N GLU A 216 -1.02 3.32 -15.72
CA GLU A 216 -1.01 3.74 -17.12
C GLU A 216 0.37 3.54 -17.77
N ALA A 217 1.44 3.91 -17.08
CA ALA A 217 2.80 3.76 -17.57
C ALA A 217 3.19 2.28 -17.71
N LEU A 218 2.88 1.47 -16.69
CA LEU A 218 3.28 0.07 -16.65
C LEU A 218 2.45 -0.80 -17.59
N VAL A 219 1.13 -0.69 -17.54
CA VAL A 219 0.23 -1.45 -18.41
C VAL A 219 0.33 -0.98 -19.85
N GLY A 220 0.49 0.33 -20.09
CA GLY A 220 0.77 0.86 -21.43
C GLY A 220 2.01 0.22 -22.06
N GLY A 221 3.08 0.05 -21.27
CA GLY A 221 4.28 -0.66 -21.69
C GLY A 221 4.04 -2.14 -22.01
N LEU A 222 3.24 -2.84 -21.18
CA LEU A 222 2.86 -4.24 -21.44
C LEU A 222 2.09 -4.37 -22.76
N VAL A 223 1.09 -3.53 -22.98
CA VAL A 223 0.26 -3.53 -24.19
C VAL A 223 1.11 -3.22 -25.43
N GLN A 224 1.95 -2.20 -25.37
CA GLN A 224 2.83 -1.81 -26.48
C GLN A 224 3.78 -2.93 -26.89
N ARG A 225 4.24 -3.73 -25.92
CA ARG A 225 5.17 -4.87 -26.16
C ARG A 225 4.45 -6.21 -26.33
N HIS A 226 3.12 -6.22 -26.41
CA HIS A 226 2.28 -7.43 -26.53
C HIS A 226 2.53 -8.48 -25.45
N MET A 227 2.77 -8.03 -24.22
CA MET A 227 2.98 -8.89 -23.05
C MET A 227 1.65 -9.19 -22.36
N ASN A 228 1.53 -10.37 -21.77
CA ASN A 228 0.29 -10.84 -21.13
C ASN A 228 0.17 -10.50 -19.63
N GLY A 229 1.15 -9.78 -19.06
CA GLY A 229 1.18 -9.40 -17.65
C GLY A 229 1.64 -10.50 -16.69
N ASP A 230 2.22 -11.59 -17.15
CA ASP A 230 2.81 -12.60 -16.26
C ASP A 230 3.95 -11.99 -15.43
N GLY A 231 3.88 -12.17 -14.11
CA GLY A 231 4.79 -11.54 -13.13
C GLY A 231 4.45 -10.09 -12.80
N PHE A 232 3.26 -9.65 -13.17
CA PHE A 232 2.67 -8.39 -12.74
C PHE A 232 1.38 -8.68 -11.98
N CYS A 233 1.14 -7.95 -10.87
CA CYS A 233 -0.07 -7.99 -10.07
C CYS A 233 -0.61 -6.58 -9.93
N PHE A 234 -1.88 -6.40 -9.54
CA PHE A 234 -2.42 -5.10 -9.18
C PHE A 234 -2.39 -4.90 -7.67
N CYS A 235 -2.16 -3.67 -7.25
CA CYS A 235 -2.31 -3.22 -5.88
C CYS A 235 -2.89 -1.81 -5.81
N THR A 236 -3.34 -1.40 -4.64
CA THR A 236 -3.82 -0.04 -4.40
C THR A 236 -2.81 0.80 -3.63
N ASP A 237 -1.98 0.20 -2.79
CA ASP A 237 -1.09 0.91 -1.88
C ASP A 237 -1.90 1.85 -0.98
N ASP A 238 -1.72 3.16 -1.08
CA ASP A 238 -2.52 4.18 -0.38
C ASP A 238 -3.74 4.57 -1.20
N LYS A 239 -4.92 4.03 -0.87
CA LYS A 239 -6.16 4.40 -1.55
C LYS A 239 -7.24 4.84 -0.57
N HIS A 240 -7.62 6.11 -0.65
CA HIS A 240 -8.62 6.72 0.20
C HIS A 240 -10.03 6.17 -0.10
N ILE A 241 -10.86 6.12 0.93
CA ILE A 241 -12.24 5.63 0.81
C ILE A 241 -13.07 6.42 -0.21
N GLU A 242 -12.83 7.74 -0.34
CA GLU A 242 -13.52 8.59 -1.31
C GLU A 242 -13.22 8.18 -2.76
N ASP A 243 -11.98 7.82 -3.05
CA ASP A 243 -11.59 7.33 -4.37
C ASP A 243 -12.19 5.96 -4.65
N ILE A 244 -12.25 5.08 -3.65
CA ILE A 244 -12.93 3.78 -3.80
C ILE A 244 -14.41 3.97 -4.13
N GLN A 245 -15.09 4.90 -3.46
CA GLN A 245 -16.50 5.20 -3.73
C GLN A 245 -16.71 5.80 -5.12
N ARG A 246 -15.77 6.60 -5.62
CA ARG A 246 -15.84 7.27 -6.90
C ARG A 246 -15.51 6.37 -8.09
N GLU A 247 -14.47 5.57 -7.98
CA GLU A 247 -13.90 4.84 -9.12
C GLU A 247 -13.83 3.31 -8.93
N GLY A 248 -13.94 2.82 -7.71
CA GLY A 248 -13.76 1.42 -7.35
C GLY A 248 -12.40 1.12 -6.73
N HIS A 249 -12.15 -0.16 -6.49
CA HIS A 249 -10.93 -0.70 -5.88
C HIS A 249 -10.08 -1.43 -6.93
N ILE A 250 -9.73 -2.69 -6.76
CA ILE A 250 -9.00 -3.49 -7.77
C ILE A 250 -9.78 -3.65 -9.08
N ASP A 251 -11.10 -3.62 -9.05
CA ASP A 251 -11.95 -3.59 -10.25
C ASP A 251 -11.68 -2.35 -11.13
N HIS A 252 -11.35 -1.21 -10.51
CA HIS A 252 -10.88 -0.03 -11.25
C HIS A 252 -9.59 -0.31 -12.00
N ASN A 253 -8.60 -0.96 -11.35
CA ASN A 253 -7.33 -1.31 -11.97
C ASN A 253 -7.56 -2.23 -13.19
N VAL A 254 -8.39 -3.25 -13.02
CA VAL A 254 -8.75 -4.17 -14.11
C VAL A 254 -9.43 -3.43 -15.26
N ARG A 255 -10.45 -2.60 -14.99
CA ARG A 255 -11.14 -1.80 -16.01
C ARG A 255 -10.19 -0.83 -16.74
N LYS A 256 -9.31 -0.16 -15.98
CA LYS A 256 -8.34 0.78 -16.55
C LYS A 256 -7.34 0.06 -17.46
N ALA A 257 -6.84 -1.11 -17.05
CA ALA A 257 -5.94 -1.93 -17.87
C ALA A 257 -6.61 -2.37 -19.20
N ILE A 258 -7.87 -2.79 -19.15
CA ILE A 258 -8.64 -3.17 -20.35
C ILE A 258 -8.84 -1.95 -21.27
N ARG A 259 -9.16 -0.78 -20.73
CA ARG A 259 -9.28 0.46 -21.53
C ARG A 259 -7.99 0.85 -22.22
N LEU A 260 -6.84 0.53 -21.64
CA LEU A 260 -5.52 0.75 -22.23
C LEU A 260 -5.18 -0.29 -23.32
N GLY A 261 -6.04 -1.28 -23.55
CA GLY A 261 -5.88 -2.28 -24.60
C GLY A 261 -5.40 -3.65 -24.12
N MET A 262 -5.30 -3.89 -22.81
CA MET A 262 -4.98 -5.21 -22.28
C MET A 262 -6.14 -6.19 -22.53
N ASN A 263 -5.82 -7.45 -22.84
CA ASN A 263 -6.82 -8.50 -22.93
C ASN A 263 -7.55 -8.67 -21.56
N PRO A 264 -8.91 -8.74 -21.52
CA PRO A 264 -9.66 -8.84 -20.28
C PRO A 264 -9.24 -10.01 -19.38
N VAL A 265 -9.00 -11.19 -19.95
CA VAL A 265 -8.54 -12.36 -19.17
C VAL A 265 -7.16 -12.12 -18.57
N SER A 266 -6.26 -11.46 -19.30
CA SER A 266 -4.93 -11.07 -18.81
C SER A 266 -5.02 -10.08 -17.66
N ALA A 267 -5.87 -9.06 -17.77
CA ALA A 267 -6.09 -8.09 -16.70
C ALA A 267 -6.67 -8.76 -15.43
N ILE A 268 -7.66 -9.64 -15.59
CA ILE A 268 -8.24 -10.42 -14.48
C ILE A 268 -7.16 -11.33 -13.84
N LYS A 269 -6.26 -11.95 -14.63
CA LYS A 269 -5.15 -12.73 -14.07
C LYS A 269 -4.23 -11.91 -13.18
N MET A 270 -3.92 -10.67 -13.54
CA MET A 270 -3.10 -9.77 -12.71
C MET A 270 -3.78 -9.45 -11.37
N ALA A 271 -5.11 -9.41 -11.33
CA ALA A 271 -5.91 -9.20 -10.12
C ALA A 271 -6.22 -10.50 -9.35
N THR A 272 -5.79 -11.66 -9.80
CA THR A 272 -6.23 -12.95 -9.24
C THR A 272 -5.08 -13.94 -9.14
N ILE A 273 -4.91 -14.83 -10.14
CA ILE A 273 -3.96 -15.96 -10.06
C ILE A 273 -2.49 -15.49 -10.00
N ASN A 274 -2.13 -14.36 -10.60
CA ASN A 274 -0.77 -13.85 -10.49
C ASN A 274 -0.44 -13.46 -9.05
N ALA A 275 -1.33 -12.70 -8.40
CA ALA A 275 -1.22 -12.32 -6.99
C ALA A 275 -1.23 -13.57 -6.07
N ALA A 276 -2.15 -14.50 -6.30
CA ALA A 276 -2.20 -15.74 -5.54
C ALA A 276 -0.89 -16.54 -5.63
N ASN A 277 -0.29 -16.63 -6.83
CA ASN A 277 0.99 -17.30 -7.03
C ASN A 277 2.16 -16.56 -6.37
N CYS A 278 2.17 -15.22 -6.45
CA CYS A 278 3.20 -14.38 -5.81
C CYS A 278 3.26 -14.65 -4.30
N TYR A 279 2.10 -14.67 -3.65
CA TYR A 279 1.99 -14.83 -2.20
C TYR A 279 1.78 -16.29 -1.75
N GLY A 280 1.88 -17.26 -2.65
CA GLY A 280 1.75 -18.68 -2.31
C GLY A 280 0.34 -19.11 -1.86
N LEU A 281 -0.70 -18.37 -2.21
CA LEU A 281 -2.10 -18.63 -1.85
C LEU A 281 -2.68 -19.73 -2.77
N LYS A 282 -2.36 -20.98 -2.45
CA LYS A 282 -2.67 -22.14 -3.31
C LYS A 282 -4.17 -22.42 -3.47
N ASP A 283 -4.99 -21.92 -2.56
CA ASP A 283 -6.43 -22.12 -2.53
C ASP A 283 -7.23 -20.95 -3.17
N LYS A 284 -6.57 -19.96 -3.79
CA LYS A 284 -7.19 -18.73 -4.33
C LYS A 284 -6.82 -18.46 -5.79
N GLY A 285 -7.47 -17.47 -6.37
CA GLY A 285 -7.10 -16.88 -7.66
C GLY A 285 -7.56 -17.63 -8.91
N ALA A 286 -8.33 -18.72 -8.78
CA ALA A 286 -8.88 -19.45 -9.91
C ALA A 286 -10.26 -20.05 -9.60
N VAL A 287 -11.11 -20.18 -10.62
CA VAL A 287 -12.36 -20.99 -10.55
C VAL A 287 -11.99 -22.40 -10.92
N ALA A 288 -11.58 -23.20 -9.94
CA ALA A 288 -11.08 -24.56 -10.16
C ALA A 288 -11.32 -25.46 -8.93
N PRO A 289 -11.44 -26.77 -9.08
CA PRO A 289 -11.62 -27.68 -7.96
C PRO A 289 -10.53 -27.51 -6.89
N GLY A 290 -10.94 -27.49 -5.62
CA GLY A 290 -10.08 -27.30 -4.46
C GLY A 290 -9.76 -25.84 -4.13
N ARG A 291 -10.23 -24.88 -4.92
CA ARG A 291 -10.07 -23.44 -4.63
C ARG A 291 -11.24 -22.94 -3.80
N GLN A 292 -10.97 -21.96 -2.92
CA GLN A 292 -12.01 -21.26 -2.18
C GLN A 292 -12.97 -20.57 -3.15
N ALA A 293 -14.26 -20.69 -2.90
CA ALA A 293 -15.30 -20.12 -3.77
C ALA A 293 -15.53 -18.63 -3.48
N ASP A 294 -14.45 -17.85 -3.65
CA ASP A 294 -14.50 -16.39 -3.72
C ASP A 294 -14.69 -16.04 -5.20
N LEU A 295 -15.89 -15.62 -5.56
CA LEU A 295 -16.31 -15.50 -6.95
C LEU A 295 -16.98 -14.16 -7.20
N LEU A 296 -16.78 -13.65 -8.42
CA LEU A 296 -17.49 -12.48 -8.93
C LEU A 296 -18.40 -12.90 -10.08
N VAL A 297 -19.61 -12.38 -10.08
CA VAL A 297 -20.53 -12.46 -11.22
C VAL A 297 -20.43 -11.16 -12.00
N LEU A 298 -19.97 -11.25 -13.24
CA LEU A 298 -19.81 -10.10 -14.13
C LEU A 298 -20.85 -10.18 -15.26
N SER A 299 -21.52 -9.06 -15.53
CA SER A 299 -22.41 -8.97 -16.71
C SER A 299 -21.61 -8.88 -18.02
N ASP A 300 -20.38 -8.33 -17.94
CA ASP A 300 -19.53 -8.15 -19.12
C ASP A 300 -18.06 -8.16 -18.73
N LEU A 301 -17.22 -8.79 -19.58
CA LEU A 301 -15.77 -8.91 -19.33
C LEU A 301 -14.97 -7.63 -19.67
N VAL A 302 -15.51 -6.75 -20.52
CA VAL A 302 -14.79 -5.54 -20.94
C VAL A 302 -15.02 -4.40 -19.95
N SER A 303 -16.28 -4.18 -19.55
CA SER A 303 -16.64 -3.20 -18.54
C SER A 303 -16.39 -3.66 -17.12
N VAL A 304 -16.23 -4.97 -16.91
CA VAL A 304 -16.04 -5.61 -15.58
C VAL A 304 -17.10 -5.11 -14.59
N THR A 305 -18.35 -5.14 -15.05
CA THR A 305 -19.49 -4.72 -14.21
C THR A 305 -19.85 -5.86 -13.26
N ILE A 306 -19.57 -5.65 -11.97
CA ILE A 306 -19.81 -6.63 -10.91
C ILE A 306 -21.26 -6.56 -10.46
N GLU A 307 -21.99 -7.65 -10.63
CA GLU A 307 -23.36 -7.78 -10.15
C GLU A 307 -23.44 -8.38 -8.75
N ASP A 308 -22.70 -9.47 -8.55
CA ASP A 308 -22.68 -10.17 -7.27
C ASP A 308 -21.25 -10.55 -6.89
N VAL A 309 -21.02 -10.59 -5.58
CA VAL A 309 -19.77 -11.05 -4.97
C VAL A 309 -20.10 -12.22 -4.05
N TYR A 310 -19.38 -13.30 -4.20
CA TYR A 310 -19.45 -14.44 -3.29
C TYR A 310 -18.16 -14.57 -2.51
N PHE A 311 -18.29 -14.75 -1.20
CA PHE A 311 -17.20 -15.06 -0.30
C PHE A 311 -17.41 -16.44 0.32
N LYS A 312 -16.51 -17.37 0.08
CA LYS A 312 -16.63 -18.77 0.50
C LYS A 312 -17.98 -19.37 0.07
N GLY A 313 -18.37 -19.12 -1.18
CA GLY A 313 -19.62 -19.63 -1.77
C GLY A 313 -20.89 -18.95 -1.26
N GLN A 314 -20.82 -17.98 -0.35
CA GLN A 314 -21.94 -17.25 0.17
C GLN A 314 -22.04 -15.86 -0.47
N LEU A 315 -23.23 -15.48 -0.91
CA LEU A 315 -23.47 -14.14 -1.44
C LEU A 315 -23.17 -13.07 -0.37
N VAL A 316 -22.38 -12.09 -0.73
CA VAL A 316 -22.09 -10.94 0.13
C VAL A 316 -23.28 -10.00 0.11
N ASP A 317 -23.87 -9.76 1.28
CA ASP A 317 -24.98 -8.81 1.41
C ASP A 317 -24.45 -7.38 1.30
N LYS A 318 -24.91 -6.66 0.27
CA LYS A 318 -24.57 -5.27 0.01
C LYS A 318 -25.05 -4.29 1.10
N ASN A 319 -26.03 -4.71 1.90
CA ASN A 319 -26.63 -3.91 2.97
C ASN A 319 -26.20 -4.40 4.37
N ALA A 320 -25.26 -5.33 4.45
CA ALA A 320 -24.80 -5.82 5.73
C ALA A 320 -24.21 -4.67 6.57
N LYS A 321 -24.61 -4.61 7.84
CA LYS A 321 -24.02 -3.65 8.76
C LYS A 321 -22.56 -4.02 9.04
N ILE A 322 -21.68 -3.05 8.84
CA ILE A 322 -20.27 -3.20 9.22
C ILE A 322 -20.20 -3.16 10.74
N VAL A 323 -19.54 -4.15 11.32
CA VAL A 323 -19.30 -4.23 12.76
C VAL A 323 -17.90 -3.73 13.03
N ILE A 324 -17.81 -2.55 13.66
CA ILE A 324 -16.54 -1.96 14.08
C ILE A 324 -16.26 -2.42 15.49
N LYS A 325 -15.15 -3.09 15.71
CA LYS A 325 -14.67 -3.41 17.05
C LYS A 325 -14.13 -2.15 17.75
N PRO A 326 -14.35 -1.99 19.07
CA PRO A 326 -13.74 -0.90 19.81
C PRO A 326 -12.21 -0.96 19.71
N CYS A 327 -11.59 0.18 19.43
CA CYS A 327 -10.14 0.33 19.51
C CYS A 327 -9.68 0.28 20.97
N ALA A 328 -8.55 -0.34 21.24
CA ALA A 328 -7.92 -0.35 22.56
C ALA A 328 -7.62 1.08 23.04
N PRO A 329 -7.83 1.39 24.34
CA PRO A 329 -7.68 2.76 24.85
C PRO A 329 -6.31 3.38 24.58
N GLU A 330 -5.24 2.59 24.68
CA GLU A 330 -3.86 3.01 24.44
C GLU A 330 -3.59 3.47 23.01
N LEU A 331 -4.37 2.99 22.03
CA LEU A 331 -4.26 3.40 20.64
C LEU A 331 -5.01 4.70 20.32
N LYS A 332 -5.79 5.25 21.26
CA LYS A 332 -6.59 6.46 21.04
C LYS A 332 -5.86 7.76 21.36
N ASN A 333 -4.75 7.68 22.07
CA ASN A 333 -3.96 8.84 22.46
C ASN A 333 -2.49 8.59 22.13
N THR A 334 -2.13 8.83 20.87
CA THR A 334 -0.79 8.58 20.34
C THR A 334 -0.06 9.87 19.95
N VAL A 335 -0.61 11.04 20.28
CA VAL A 335 0.00 12.33 20.01
C VAL A 335 0.53 12.92 21.30
N HIS A 336 1.85 12.92 21.46
CA HIS A 336 2.56 13.39 22.64
C HIS A 336 3.64 14.40 22.23
N VAL A 337 3.26 15.68 22.15
CA VAL A 337 4.14 16.76 21.70
C VAL A 337 4.65 17.53 22.92
N ALA A 338 5.95 17.84 22.96
CA ALA A 338 6.51 18.75 23.94
C ALA A 338 6.07 20.20 23.65
N GLU A 339 6.01 21.03 24.68
CA GLU A 339 5.75 22.47 24.48
C GLU A 339 6.86 23.08 23.59
N PHE A 340 6.45 23.88 22.61
CA PHE A 340 7.33 24.66 21.76
C PHE A 340 6.70 26.02 21.44
N SER A 341 7.47 26.88 20.84
CA SER A 341 7.00 28.20 20.41
C SER A 341 7.41 28.43 18.93
N ARG A 342 6.84 29.47 18.31
CA ARG A 342 7.11 29.82 16.90
C ARG A 342 8.58 30.03 16.57
N GLU A 343 9.43 30.36 17.58
CA GLU A 343 10.88 30.47 17.38
C GLU A 343 11.53 29.16 16.93
N ALA A 344 10.90 28.02 17.20
CA ALA A 344 11.36 26.71 16.73
C ALA A 344 11.29 26.54 15.20
N PHE A 345 10.48 27.34 14.51
CA PHE A 345 10.36 27.34 13.05
C PHE A 345 11.32 28.30 12.36
N GLN A 346 12.20 28.99 13.09
CA GLN A 346 13.16 29.91 12.49
C GLN A 346 14.27 29.14 11.77
N LEU A 347 14.49 29.50 10.51
CA LEU A 347 15.54 28.97 9.67
C LEU A 347 16.59 30.05 9.41
N GLU A 348 17.87 29.74 9.68
CA GLU A 348 18.98 30.65 9.47
C GLU A 348 20.06 29.96 8.60
N SER A 349 20.68 30.71 7.73
CA SER A 349 21.82 30.27 6.96
C SER A 349 22.98 31.23 7.13
N ALA A 350 24.19 30.68 7.29
CA ALA A 350 25.43 31.46 7.45
C ALA A 350 25.94 32.08 6.14
N ASP A 351 25.60 31.46 5.03
CA ASP A 351 26.04 31.89 3.69
C ASP A 351 24.87 32.37 2.80
N GLY A 352 23.68 32.42 3.33
CA GLY A 352 22.48 32.83 2.61
C GLY A 352 21.92 31.76 1.66
N ILE A 353 22.38 30.52 1.76
CA ILE A 353 21.96 29.40 0.91
C ILE A 353 21.14 28.42 1.74
N PHE A 354 19.97 28.06 1.23
CA PHE A 354 19.08 27.06 1.85
C PHE A 354 18.89 25.85 0.91
N PRO A 355 19.06 24.62 1.41
CA PRO A 355 18.59 23.45 0.71
C PRO A 355 17.06 23.48 0.63
N VAL A 356 16.52 23.07 -0.51
CA VAL A 356 15.07 23.11 -0.78
C VAL A 356 14.59 21.74 -1.19
N ILE A 357 13.44 21.36 -0.65
CA ILE A 357 12.63 20.24 -1.14
C ILE A 357 11.70 20.79 -2.22
N LEU A 358 11.87 20.35 -3.47
CA LEU A 358 11.00 20.76 -4.57
C LEU A 358 9.90 19.72 -4.77
N ALA A 359 8.66 20.09 -4.46
CA ALA A 359 7.49 19.28 -4.75
C ALA A 359 7.19 19.30 -6.26
N GLU A 360 6.75 18.17 -6.80
CA GLU A 360 6.38 18.01 -8.21
C GLU A 360 4.89 17.72 -8.34
N GLU A 361 4.20 18.48 -9.18
CA GLU A 361 2.77 18.32 -9.38
C GLU A 361 2.42 16.90 -9.88
N GLY A 362 1.45 16.26 -9.21
CA GLY A 362 0.99 14.91 -9.57
C GLY A 362 1.98 13.78 -9.27
N GLN A 363 3.05 14.03 -8.51
CA GLN A 363 4.04 13.04 -8.10
C GLN A 363 4.17 13.00 -6.57
N ILE A 364 4.53 11.82 -6.04
CA ILE A 364 4.92 11.67 -4.62
C ILE A 364 6.42 11.88 -4.42
N THR A 365 7.21 11.84 -5.49
CA THR A 365 8.64 12.12 -5.46
C THR A 365 8.91 13.60 -5.39
N THR A 366 10.04 13.96 -4.77
CA THR A 366 10.54 15.33 -4.69
C THR A 366 11.91 15.44 -5.30
N ARG A 367 12.35 16.66 -5.61
CA ARG A 367 13.71 16.92 -6.04
C ARG A 367 14.45 17.80 -5.05
N LYS A 368 15.75 17.59 -4.94
CA LYS A 368 16.63 18.46 -4.18
C LYS A 368 16.89 19.74 -4.97
N GLY A 369 16.66 20.88 -4.34
CA GLY A 369 16.96 22.21 -4.88
C GLY A 369 17.85 23.02 -3.94
N THR A 370 18.14 24.24 -4.34
CA THR A 370 18.92 25.22 -3.56
C THR A 370 18.33 26.60 -3.81
N LEU A 371 18.08 27.34 -2.75
CA LEU A 371 17.65 28.74 -2.77
C LEU A 371 18.77 29.64 -2.25
N LYS A 372 19.15 30.64 -3.03
CA LYS A 372 20.03 31.71 -2.57
C LYS A 372 19.16 32.90 -2.16
N ALA A 373 19.04 33.12 -0.84
CA ALA A 373 18.24 34.21 -0.27
C ALA A 373 19.07 35.47 0.06
N GLY A 374 20.41 35.37 0.09
CA GLY A 374 21.31 36.48 0.38
C GLY A 374 22.78 36.17 0.09
N ASP A 375 23.66 37.16 0.29
CA ASP A 375 25.11 37.03 0.13
C ASP A 375 25.83 36.98 1.51
N GLY A 376 25.25 36.32 2.51
CA GLY A 376 25.77 36.18 3.86
C GLY A 376 24.71 35.72 4.84
N PRO A 377 25.00 35.77 6.14
CA PRO A 377 24.06 35.29 7.16
C PRO A 377 22.69 35.94 7.03
N CYS A 378 21.65 35.14 6.91
CA CYS A 378 20.27 35.61 6.82
C CYS A 378 19.26 34.60 7.40
N LYS A 379 18.07 35.11 7.74
CA LYS A 379 16.91 34.28 8.08
C LYS A 379 16.06 34.07 6.84
N PHE A 380 15.56 32.85 6.71
CA PHE A 380 14.61 32.54 5.64
C PHE A 380 13.29 33.28 5.87
N GLN A 381 12.76 33.85 4.81
CA GLN A 381 11.43 34.44 4.75
C GLN A 381 10.67 33.74 3.64
N SER A 382 9.46 33.25 3.94
CA SER A 382 8.61 32.63 2.92
C SER A 382 8.14 33.67 1.89
N ASP A 383 7.97 33.20 0.66
CA ASP A 383 7.43 33.98 -0.45
C ASP A 383 6.40 33.14 -1.23
N ASP A 384 6.00 33.58 -2.42
CA ASP A 384 5.00 32.90 -3.24
C ASP A 384 5.48 31.53 -3.75
N ASP A 385 6.77 31.34 -3.93
CA ASP A 385 7.37 30.13 -4.51
C ASP A 385 7.92 29.17 -3.45
N TYR A 386 8.34 29.71 -2.29
CA TYR A 386 9.01 28.96 -1.25
C TYR A 386 8.39 29.20 0.13
N GLN A 387 7.99 28.13 0.80
CA GLN A 387 7.42 28.14 2.14
C GLN A 387 8.31 27.38 3.12
N LYS A 388 8.02 27.52 4.43
CA LYS A 388 8.62 26.67 5.46
C LYS A 388 7.91 25.34 5.52
N ILE A 389 8.68 24.29 5.76
CA ILE A 389 8.21 22.97 6.15
C ILE A 389 8.88 22.58 7.46
N ALA A 390 8.13 22.00 8.38
CA ALA A 390 8.69 21.47 9.61
C ALA A 390 8.08 20.10 9.95
N VAL A 391 8.86 19.27 10.63
CA VAL A 391 8.44 18.00 11.21
C VAL A 391 8.60 18.10 12.72
N VAL A 392 7.49 17.98 13.44
CA VAL A 392 7.43 18.05 14.91
C VAL A 392 7.28 16.63 15.44
N GLU A 393 8.25 16.21 16.27
CA GLU A 393 8.19 14.90 16.92
C GLU A 393 6.97 14.82 17.85
N ARG A 394 6.17 13.74 17.69
CA ARG A 394 4.90 13.58 18.40
C ARG A 394 4.81 12.33 19.29
N HIS A 395 5.83 11.49 19.34
CA HIS A 395 5.73 10.18 19.99
C HIS A 395 6.25 10.17 21.43
N LYS A 396 7.34 10.87 21.70
CA LYS A 396 8.13 10.74 22.93
C LYS A 396 8.34 12.06 23.67
N MET A 397 7.70 13.13 23.23
CA MET A 397 7.85 14.49 23.83
C MET A 397 9.31 14.94 23.90
N THR A 398 10.10 14.63 22.87
CA THR A 398 11.52 14.98 22.83
C THR A 398 11.78 16.47 22.59
N GLY A 399 10.78 17.18 22.05
CA GLY A 399 10.89 18.56 21.62
C GLY A 399 11.69 18.75 20.33
N LYS A 400 12.04 17.67 19.62
CA LYS A 400 12.72 17.78 18.35
C LYS A 400 11.78 18.34 17.28
N ILE A 401 12.28 19.34 16.56
CA ILE A 401 11.61 19.94 15.40
C ILE A 401 12.66 20.08 14.31
N GLY A 402 12.43 19.43 13.17
CA GLY A 402 13.24 19.58 11.97
C GLY A 402 12.59 20.60 11.04
N CYS A 403 13.32 21.61 10.58
CA CYS A 403 12.80 22.64 9.70
C CYS A 403 13.57 22.68 8.38
N GLY A 404 12.87 23.05 7.31
CA GLY A 404 13.43 23.18 5.98
C GLY A 404 12.64 24.16 5.12
N VAL A 405 13.04 24.25 3.85
CA VAL A 405 12.36 25.04 2.83
C VAL A 405 11.72 24.09 1.81
N ILE A 406 10.47 24.33 1.47
CA ILE A 406 9.74 23.62 0.41
C ILE A 406 9.37 24.60 -0.69
N GLY A 407 9.56 24.18 -1.95
CA GLY A 407 9.10 24.91 -3.13
C GLY A 407 8.04 24.13 -3.90
N GLY A 408 7.13 24.85 -4.55
CA GLY A 408 6.08 24.26 -5.38
C GLY A 408 4.82 23.82 -4.62
N PHE A 409 4.70 24.11 -3.33
CA PHE A 409 3.52 23.75 -2.53
C PHE A 409 2.42 24.82 -2.56
N GLY A 410 2.81 26.11 -2.50
CA GLY A 410 1.94 27.24 -2.82
C GLY A 410 0.92 27.67 -1.74
N ILE A 411 1.20 27.41 -0.45
CA ILE A 411 0.39 27.94 0.66
C ILE A 411 0.59 29.44 0.79
N ARG A 412 -0.52 30.18 0.97
CA ARG A 412 -0.52 31.62 1.16
C ARG A 412 -1.50 32.04 2.26
N GLY A 413 -1.04 32.90 3.16
CA GLY A 413 -1.84 33.47 4.23
C GLY A 413 -2.27 32.42 5.28
N GLY A 414 -1.38 31.47 5.58
CA GLY A 414 -1.69 30.46 6.58
C GLY A 414 -0.72 29.28 6.64
N ALA A 415 -1.15 28.25 7.33
CA ALA A 415 -0.44 26.97 7.44
C ALA A 415 -1.40 25.78 7.46
N ILE A 416 -0.90 24.61 7.11
CA ILE A 416 -1.57 23.33 7.32
C ILE A 416 -0.65 22.39 8.07
N ALA A 417 -1.24 21.53 8.92
CA ALA A 417 -0.52 20.48 9.62
C ALA A 417 -1.27 19.16 9.49
N SER A 418 -0.52 18.05 9.46
CA SER A 418 -1.06 16.70 9.42
C SER A 418 -0.20 15.76 10.23
N SER A 419 -0.83 14.82 10.93
CA SER A 419 -0.17 13.66 11.53
C SER A 419 -0.18 12.44 10.58
N VAL A 420 -0.80 12.55 9.40
CA VAL A 420 -0.67 11.60 8.31
C VAL A 420 0.58 11.99 7.52
N SER A 421 1.72 11.44 7.94
CA SER A 421 3.05 11.80 7.45
C SER A 421 3.91 10.55 7.41
N HIS A 422 3.84 9.84 6.29
CA HIS A 422 4.51 8.58 6.07
C HIS A 422 6.05 8.70 6.25
N ASP A 423 6.71 7.76 6.91
CA ASP A 423 6.15 6.52 7.50
C ASP A 423 6.08 6.62 9.03
N SER A 424 6.83 7.55 9.62
CA SER A 424 6.93 7.74 11.08
C SER A 424 5.71 8.43 11.70
N HIS A 425 4.88 9.08 10.89
CA HIS A 425 3.68 9.82 11.30
C HIS A 425 3.94 10.89 12.39
N ASN A 426 5.09 11.54 12.33
CA ASN A 426 5.30 12.79 13.04
C ASN A 426 4.39 13.89 12.48
N ILE A 427 4.22 14.99 13.17
CA ILE A 427 3.41 16.10 12.66
C ILE A 427 4.24 16.85 11.63
N ILE A 428 3.79 16.84 10.38
CA ILE A 428 4.32 17.70 9.32
C ILE A 428 3.50 18.98 9.28
N VAL A 429 4.16 20.14 9.19
CA VAL A 429 3.51 21.42 9.04
C VAL A 429 4.18 22.23 7.92
N ILE A 430 3.36 22.84 7.05
CA ILE A 430 3.82 23.72 5.97
C ILE A 430 3.07 25.03 6.11
N GLY A 431 3.78 26.14 6.03
CA GLY A 431 3.19 27.46 6.15
C GLY A 431 4.05 28.59 5.61
N ASP A 432 3.44 29.73 5.41
CA ASP A 432 4.12 30.94 4.95
C ASP A 432 4.56 31.86 6.09
N ASN A 433 4.12 31.59 7.33
CA ASN A 433 4.54 32.32 8.52
C ASN A 433 4.56 31.46 9.78
N ASP A 434 5.40 31.82 10.75
CA ASP A 434 5.65 31.03 11.96
C ASP A 434 4.46 31.02 12.92
N GLU A 435 3.64 32.07 12.94
CA GLU A 435 2.48 32.19 13.81
C GLU A 435 1.37 31.20 13.43
N ASP A 436 1.05 31.11 12.14
CA ASP A 436 0.07 30.17 11.63
C ASP A 436 0.59 28.71 11.72
N MET A 437 1.91 28.50 11.53
CA MET A 437 2.53 27.17 11.71
C MET A 437 2.46 26.69 13.16
N GLU A 438 2.65 27.59 14.15
CA GLU A 438 2.47 27.24 15.56
C GLU A 438 1.01 26.93 15.88
N LEU A 439 0.07 27.69 15.29
CA LEU A 439 -1.37 27.52 15.51
C LEU A 439 -1.90 26.21 14.91
N ALA A 440 -1.44 25.85 13.70
CA ALA A 440 -1.88 24.65 12.99
C ALA A 440 -1.48 23.36 13.71
#